data_1746e54c8b7ee84ec22b7a8d28f1d7b2
#
_entry.id   1746e54c8b7ee84ec22b7a8d28f1d7b2
#
_cell.length_a   1.000
_cell.length_b   1.000
_cell.length_c   1.000
_cell.angle_alpha   90.00
_cell.angle_beta   90.00
_cell.angle_gamma   90.00
#
_symmetry.space_group_name_H-M   'P 1'
#
loop_
_entity.id
_entity.type
_entity.pdbx_description
1 polymer ?
#
loop_
_entity_poly.entity_id
_entity_poly.type
_entity_poly.pdbx_seq_one_letter_code
_entity_poly.pdbx_strand_id
1 'polypeptide(L)'
;MLISAAITATPADAAVSPVCERYVNLARQVGWPKSERYELARIMWRESRCAPTAHNALDPWGGSYGLLQINGSNVGWATRNGWITSRNDLLTARTNLRVALELWRLYGWSPWGTKSSVTTQTAKETVQ
;
A
#
# COMPACT_ATOMS: atom_id res chain seq x y z
N MET A 1 39.26 -7.81 -17.28
CA MET A 1 38.73 -7.83 -16.75
C MET A 1 37.75 -7.31 -16.28
N LEU A 2 37.20 -7.20 -16.17
CA LEU A 2 36.32 -6.70 -15.80
C LEU A 2 35.43 -6.61 -15.06
N ILE A 3 35.01 -6.50 -14.80
CA ILE A 3 34.32 -6.45 -14.06
C ILE A 3 33.28 -6.11 -13.77
N SER A 4 32.81 -6.08 -13.86
CA SER A 4 31.88 -5.80 -13.67
C SER A 4 31.15 -5.46 -13.04
N ALA A 5 31.00 -5.38 -12.71
CA ALA A 5 30.36 -5.16 -11.95
C ALA A 5 29.36 -4.66 -11.80
N ALA A 6 29.07 -4.32 -12.04
CA ALA A 6 28.18 -3.86 -12.05
C ALA A 6 27.15 -3.89 -11.52
N ILE A 7 26.75 -4.04 -11.20
CA ILE A 7 25.91 -4.19 -10.73
C ILE A 7 25.02 -3.92 -10.57
N THR A 8 24.62 -3.45 -10.75
CA THR A 8 23.74 -3.63 -10.72
C THR A 8 22.57 -3.11 -10.40
N ALA A 9 21.45 -3.49 -10.71
CA ALA A 9 20.21 -3.04 -10.17
C ALA A 9 20.26 -3.07 -8.67
N THR A 10 19.72 -2.05 -8.02
CA THR A 10 19.60 -2.09 -6.57
C THR A 10 18.57 -3.15 -6.21
N PRO A 11 18.62 -3.65 -4.99
CA PRO A 11 17.57 -4.56 -4.53
C PRO A 11 16.16 -3.97 -4.69
N ALA A 12 16.03 -2.65 -4.51
CA ALA A 12 14.75 -1.99 -4.66
C ALA A 12 14.24 -2.07 -6.10
N ASP A 13 15.14 -1.85 -7.07
CA ASP A 13 14.73 -1.96 -8.47
C ASP A 13 14.30 -3.37 -8.80
N ALA A 14 15.03 -4.35 -8.27
CA ALA A 14 14.72 -5.75 -8.51
C ALA A 14 13.39 -6.14 -7.91
N ALA A 15 12.91 -5.39 -6.91
CA ALA A 15 11.68 -5.73 -6.22
C ALA A 15 10.42 -5.23 -6.92
N VAL A 16 10.54 -4.37 -7.94
CA VAL A 16 9.35 -3.84 -8.60
C VAL A 16 8.88 -4.84 -9.65
N SER A 17 7.73 -5.45 -9.40
CA SER A 17 7.11 -6.37 -10.35
C SER A 17 6.51 -5.58 -11.51
N PRO A 18 6.63 -6.07 -12.75
CA PRO A 18 6.00 -5.41 -13.89
C PRO A 18 4.50 -5.20 -13.69
N VAL A 19 3.84 -6.12 -13.00
CA VAL A 19 2.41 -6.00 -12.74
C VAL A 19 2.11 -4.79 -11.87
N CYS A 20 3.04 -4.41 -11.00
CA CYS A 20 2.85 -3.30 -10.08
C CYS A 20 3.21 -1.95 -10.67
N GLU A 21 3.98 -1.93 -11.74
CA GLU A 21 4.55 -0.68 -12.23
C GLU A 21 3.49 0.37 -12.57
N ARG A 22 2.40 -0.05 -13.20
CA ARG A 22 1.33 0.90 -13.55
C ARG A 22 0.74 1.55 -12.31
N TYR A 23 0.68 0.82 -11.21
CA TYR A 23 0.09 1.34 -9.98
C TYR A 23 1.06 2.22 -9.22
N VAL A 24 2.34 1.95 -9.33
CA VAL A 24 3.36 2.85 -8.81
C VAL A 24 3.31 4.19 -9.54
N ASN A 25 3.13 4.14 -10.87
CA ASN A 25 3.00 5.37 -11.65
C ASN A 25 1.71 6.12 -11.30
N LEU A 26 0.61 5.39 -11.12
CA LEU A 26 -0.65 6.00 -10.69
C LEU A 26 -0.49 6.65 -9.30
N ALA A 27 0.24 5.99 -8.42
CA ALA A 27 0.48 6.52 -7.07
C ALA A 27 1.17 7.87 -7.13
N ARG A 28 2.12 8.06 -8.04
CA ARG A 28 2.77 9.34 -8.22
C ARG A 28 1.75 10.43 -8.57
N GLN A 29 0.80 10.09 -9.43
CA GLN A 29 -0.24 11.05 -9.81
C GLN A 29 -1.14 11.39 -8.63
N VAL A 30 -1.33 10.44 -7.73
CA VAL A 30 -2.16 10.65 -6.54
C VAL A 30 -1.44 11.48 -5.49
N GLY A 31 -0.12 11.49 -5.51
CA GLY A 31 0.66 12.30 -4.57
C GLY A 31 1.69 11.55 -3.74
N TRP A 32 1.87 10.26 -3.99
CA TRP A 32 2.87 9.49 -3.26
C TRP A 32 4.28 10.02 -3.61
N PRO A 33 5.15 10.15 -2.61
CA PRO A 33 6.52 10.59 -2.87
C PRO A 33 7.27 9.60 -3.75
N LYS A 34 8.09 10.15 -4.64
CA LYS A 34 8.90 9.31 -5.52
C LYS A 34 9.82 8.39 -4.71
N SER A 35 10.28 8.87 -3.56
CA SER A 35 11.19 8.11 -2.72
C SER A 35 10.57 6.82 -2.19
N GLU A 36 9.24 6.72 -2.17
CA GLU A 36 8.56 5.55 -1.64
C GLU A 36 8.19 4.52 -2.69
N ARG A 37 8.59 4.75 -3.95
CA ARG A 37 8.10 3.91 -5.03
C ARG A 37 8.43 2.42 -4.85
N TYR A 38 9.62 2.13 -4.40
CA TYR A 38 10.02 0.72 -4.26
C TYR A 38 9.35 0.05 -3.08
N GLU A 39 9.24 0.75 -1.97
CA GLU A 39 8.56 0.20 -0.81
C GLU A 39 7.07 0.03 -1.10
N LEU A 40 6.48 1.00 -1.77
CA LEU A 40 5.08 0.93 -2.16
C LEU A 40 4.83 -0.29 -3.05
N ALA A 41 5.68 -0.49 -4.05
CA ALA A 41 5.55 -1.66 -4.94
C ALA A 41 5.67 -2.97 -4.16
N ARG A 42 6.62 -3.03 -3.24
CA ARG A 42 6.83 -4.22 -2.42
C ARG A 42 5.61 -4.53 -1.56
N ILE A 43 5.05 -3.50 -0.93
CA ILE A 43 3.87 -3.68 -0.08
C ILE A 43 2.65 -4.07 -0.91
N MET A 44 2.42 -3.39 -2.05
CA MET A 44 1.32 -3.75 -2.93
C MET A 44 1.41 -5.20 -3.39
N TRP A 45 2.62 -5.64 -3.72
CA TRP A 45 2.80 -7.02 -4.15
C TRP A 45 2.49 -7.98 -3.02
N ARG A 46 2.99 -7.70 -1.83
CA ARG A 46 2.75 -8.55 -0.65
C ARG A 46 1.27 -8.61 -0.30
N GLU A 47 0.59 -7.46 -0.36
CA GLU A 47 -0.79 -7.36 0.10
C GLU A 47 -1.80 -7.94 -0.89
N SER A 48 -1.62 -7.67 -2.17
CA SER A 48 -2.65 -7.98 -3.14
C SER A 48 -2.12 -8.56 -4.46
N ARG A 49 -0.81 -8.78 -4.58
CA ARG A 49 -0.19 -9.08 -5.87
C ARG A 49 -0.50 -8.00 -6.88
N CYS A 50 -0.68 -6.79 -6.40
CA CYS A 50 -1.02 -5.61 -7.22
C CYS A 50 -2.34 -5.79 -7.97
N ALA A 51 -3.30 -6.47 -7.35
CA ALA A 51 -4.63 -6.63 -7.91
C ALA A 51 -5.57 -5.62 -7.26
N PRO A 52 -6.08 -4.65 -8.01
CA PRO A 52 -6.90 -3.58 -7.41
C PRO A 52 -8.19 -4.08 -6.80
N THR A 53 -8.73 -5.19 -7.27
CA THR A 53 -10.00 -5.71 -6.76
C THR A 53 -9.84 -6.78 -5.70
N ALA A 54 -8.62 -6.96 -5.18
CA ALA A 54 -8.38 -7.96 -4.14
C ALA A 54 -9.21 -7.64 -2.89
N HIS A 55 -9.86 -8.66 -2.35
CA HIS A 55 -10.67 -8.51 -1.14
C HIS A 55 -10.44 -9.72 -0.26
N ASN A 56 -9.91 -9.49 0.94
CA ASN A 56 -9.74 -10.55 1.92
C ASN A 56 -10.85 -10.44 2.95
N ALA A 57 -11.93 -11.20 2.71
CA ALA A 57 -13.12 -11.13 3.54
C ALA A 57 -12.91 -11.71 4.94
N LEU A 58 -11.84 -12.46 5.15
CA LEU A 58 -11.56 -13.09 6.45
C LEU A 58 -10.92 -12.14 7.44
N ASP A 59 -10.38 -11.02 6.96
CA ASP A 59 -9.84 -10.03 7.87
C ASP A 59 -10.97 -9.40 8.69
N PRO A 60 -10.69 -9.00 9.92
CA PRO A 60 -11.71 -8.39 10.77
C PRO A 60 -12.25 -7.08 10.19
N TRP A 61 -13.34 -6.61 10.75
CA TRP A 61 -13.97 -5.34 10.38
C TRP A 61 -14.52 -5.32 8.97
N GLY A 62 -14.97 -6.49 8.49
CA GLY A 62 -15.56 -6.60 7.15
C GLY A 62 -14.55 -6.81 6.05
N GLY A 63 -13.30 -7.11 6.41
CA GLY A 63 -12.29 -7.47 5.43
C GLY A 63 -11.35 -6.34 5.08
N SER A 64 -10.44 -6.65 4.16
CA SER A 64 -9.45 -5.70 3.66
C SER A 64 -9.56 -5.62 2.15
N TYR A 65 -9.30 -4.45 1.59
CA TYR A 65 -9.71 -4.12 0.23
C TYR A 65 -8.58 -3.52 -0.61
N GLY A 66 -8.45 -4.02 -1.82
CA GLY A 66 -7.70 -3.36 -2.89
C GLY A 66 -6.20 -3.51 -2.82
N LEU A 67 -5.53 -2.66 -3.57
CA LEU A 67 -4.08 -2.75 -3.77
C LEU A 67 -3.30 -2.83 -2.47
N LEU A 68 -3.65 -2.01 -1.50
CA LEU A 68 -2.93 -1.94 -0.23
C LEU A 68 -3.73 -2.54 0.91
N GLN A 69 -4.75 -3.31 0.59
CA GLN A 69 -5.55 -4.04 1.58
C GLN A 69 -5.96 -3.16 2.75
N ILE A 70 -6.63 -2.06 2.42
CA ILE A 70 -7.14 -1.16 3.44
C ILE A 70 -8.22 -1.88 4.23
N ASN A 71 -8.04 -1.96 5.54
CA ASN A 71 -8.97 -2.68 6.39
C ASN A 71 -10.27 -1.91 6.58
N GLY A 72 -11.36 -2.65 6.74
CA GLY A 72 -12.69 -2.07 6.92
C GLY A 72 -12.81 -1.13 8.10
N SER A 73 -11.93 -1.28 9.11
CA SER A 73 -11.93 -0.37 10.26
C SER A 73 -11.64 1.08 9.86
N ASN A 74 -11.07 1.29 8.68
CA ASN A 74 -10.74 2.63 8.20
C ASN A 74 -11.84 3.25 7.36
N VAL A 75 -12.91 2.50 7.07
CA VAL A 75 -13.97 2.97 6.17
C VAL A 75 -14.67 4.22 6.72
N GLY A 76 -14.98 4.22 8.02
CA GLY A 76 -15.64 5.39 8.63
C GLY A 76 -14.79 6.63 8.51
N TRP A 77 -13.50 6.51 8.81
CA TRP A 77 -12.59 7.64 8.72
C TRP A 77 -12.48 8.16 7.29
N ALA A 78 -12.33 7.26 6.33
CA ALA A 78 -12.20 7.65 4.94
C ALA A 78 -13.50 8.31 4.41
N THR A 79 -14.65 7.80 4.86
CA THR A 79 -15.94 8.37 4.49
C THR A 79 -16.10 9.77 5.05
N ARG A 80 -15.75 9.97 6.31
CA ARG A 80 -15.87 11.28 6.94
C ARG A 80 -14.99 12.32 6.28
N ASN A 81 -13.89 11.88 5.68
CA ASN A 81 -13.00 12.79 4.97
C ASN A 81 -13.38 12.98 3.50
N GLY A 82 -14.45 12.33 3.06
CA GLY A 82 -14.94 12.52 1.70
C GLY A 82 -14.16 11.79 0.63
N TRP A 83 -13.29 10.87 1.00
CA TRP A 83 -12.47 10.14 0.02
C TRP A 83 -13.20 8.96 -0.58
N ILE A 84 -14.16 8.40 0.15
CA ILE A 84 -14.99 7.29 -0.32
C ILE A 84 -16.43 7.51 0.13
N THR A 85 -17.37 6.84 -0.55
CA THR A 85 -18.77 6.82 -0.12
C THR A 85 -19.15 5.43 0.39
N SER A 86 -18.42 4.39 -0.03
CA SER A 86 -18.65 3.04 0.47
C SER A 86 -17.33 2.29 0.44
N ARG A 87 -17.30 1.16 1.15
CA ARG A 87 -16.08 0.36 1.20
C ARG A 87 -15.66 -0.19 -0.17
N ASN A 88 -16.62 -0.39 -1.05
CA ASN A 88 -16.29 -0.89 -2.39
C ASN A 88 -15.48 0.11 -3.21
N ASP A 89 -15.53 1.39 -2.86
CA ASP A 89 -14.70 2.38 -3.53
C ASP A 89 -13.21 2.07 -3.36
N LEU A 90 -12.86 1.34 -2.32
CA LEU A 90 -11.47 0.94 -2.09
C LEU A 90 -10.98 -0.11 -3.08
N LEU A 91 -11.85 -0.64 -3.91
CA LEU A 91 -11.47 -1.57 -4.97
C LEU A 91 -11.09 -0.85 -6.26
N THR A 92 -11.16 0.48 -6.28
CA THR A 92 -10.67 1.30 -7.36
C THR A 92 -9.24 1.69 -7.05
N ALA A 93 -8.33 1.43 -7.99
CA ALA A 93 -6.90 1.63 -7.73
C ALA A 93 -6.56 3.03 -7.23
N ARG A 94 -7.05 4.06 -7.94
CA ARG A 94 -6.74 5.44 -7.57
C ARG A 94 -7.24 5.77 -6.16
N THR A 95 -8.46 5.36 -5.85
CA THR A 95 -9.06 5.63 -4.53
C THR A 95 -8.30 4.90 -3.43
N ASN A 96 -7.95 3.65 -3.67
CA ASN A 96 -7.18 2.87 -2.70
C ASN A 96 -5.84 3.55 -2.40
N LEU A 97 -5.13 3.96 -3.46
CA LEU A 97 -3.85 4.64 -3.30
C LEU A 97 -3.99 5.97 -2.58
N ARG A 98 -5.10 6.69 -2.80
CA ARG A 98 -5.34 7.95 -2.11
C ARG A 98 -5.56 7.73 -0.62
N VAL A 99 -6.42 6.81 -0.26
CA VAL A 99 -6.69 6.53 1.16
C VAL A 99 -5.43 6.01 1.84
N ALA A 100 -4.72 5.13 1.15
CA ALA A 100 -3.47 4.59 1.70
C ALA A 100 -2.44 5.69 1.93
N LEU A 101 -2.37 6.67 1.02
CA LEU A 101 -1.45 7.80 1.19
C LEU A 101 -1.75 8.56 2.48
N GLU A 102 -3.02 8.78 2.77
CA GLU A 102 -3.39 9.50 3.98
C GLU A 102 -3.06 8.70 5.24
N LEU A 103 -3.25 7.38 5.20
CA LEU A 103 -2.81 6.52 6.29
C LEU A 103 -1.30 6.59 6.48
N TRP A 104 -0.58 6.52 5.36
CA TRP A 104 0.88 6.55 5.40
C TRP A 104 1.39 7.89 5.95
N ARG A 105 0.71 8.99 5.61
CA ARG A 105 1.10 10.30 6.14
C ARG A 105 0.95 10.35 7.65
N LEU A 106 -0.03 9.66 8.19
CA LEU A 106 -0.25 9.64 9.64
C LEU A 106 0.68 8.67 10.37
N TYR A 107 0.91 7.50 9.79
CA TYR A 107 1.52 6.40 10.53
C TYR A 107 2.72 5.77 9.84
N GLY A 108 3.15 6.28 8.70
CA GLY A 108 4.20 5.64 7.92
C GLY A 108 3.74 4.27 7.48
N TRP A 109 4.65 3.33 7.40
CA TRP A 109 4.32 1.99 6.96
C TRP A 109 3.80 1.08 8.07
N SER A 110 3.66 1.60 9.29
CA SER A 110 3.20 0.79 10.42
C SER A 110 1.90 0.04 10.17
N PRO A 111 0.89 0.65 9.55
CA PRO A 111 -0.38 -0.06 9.35
C PRO A 111 -0.22 -1.34 8.53
N TRP A 112 0.85 -1.42 7.73
CA TRP A 112 1.09 -2.60 6.89
C TRP A 112 2.05 -3.59 7.53
N GLY A 113 2.38 -3.38 8.81
CA GLY A 113 3.20 -4.34 9.52
C GLY A 113 4.58 -4.47 8.94
N THR A 114 5.28 -3.36 8.81
CA THR A 114 6.65 -3.43 8.32
C THR A 114 7.43 -4.31 9.28
N LYS A 115 8.50 -4.84 8.77
CA LYS A 115 9.25 -5.79 9.53
C LYS A 115 9.91 -5.23 10.74
N SER A 116 9.86 -4.00 10.95
CA SER A 116 10.81 -3.43 11.84
C SER A 116 10.51 -3.57 13.29
N SER A 117 9.30 -3.84 13.74
CA SER A 117 9.24 -3.76 15.18
C SER A 117 7.89 -4.00 15.80
N VAL A 118 7.96 -4.16 17.12
CA VAL A 118 6.82 -4.21 18.01
C VAL A 118 6.01 -2.92 17.89
N THR A 119 6.70 -1.79 17.75
CA THR A 119 6.04 -0.50 17.61
C THR A 119 5.12 -0.49 16.38
N THR A 120 5.58 -1.10 15.31
CA THR A 120 4.79 -1.22 14.10
C THR A 120 3.50 -1.97 14.37
N GLN A 121 3.60 -3.06 15.11
CA GLN A 121 2.42 -3.85 15.44
C GLN A 121 1.43 -3.04 16.26
N THR A 122 1.94 -2.31 17.24
CA THR A 122 1.10 -1.49 18.10
C THR A 122 0.36 -0.42 17.28
N ALA A 123 1.09 0.23 16.37
CA ALA A 123 0.49 1.26 15.54
C ALA A 123 -0.60 0.68 14.64
N LYS A 124 -0.36 -0.50 14.11
CA LYS A 124 -1.34 -1.15 13.26
C LYS A 124 -2.62 -1.45 14.04
N GLU A 125 -2.47 -1.93 15.26
CA GLU A 125 -3.62 -2.22 16.11
C GLU A 125 -4.40 -0.96 16.42
N THR A 126 -3.70 0.14 16.61
CA THR A 126 -4.35 1.42 16.90
C THR A 126 -5.18 1.90 15.71
N VAL A 127 -4.69 1.68 14.50
CA VAL A 127 -5.42 2.08 13.29
C VAL A 127 -6.69 1.27 13.15
N GLN A 128 -6.65 0.02 13.53
CA GLN A 128 -7.79 -0.85 13.46
C GLN A 128 -8.70 -0.70 14.66
#